data_69999f6e1e796c129d6362d2b3a2bf7e
#
_entry.id   69999f6e1e796c129d6362d2b3a2bf7e
#
_cell.length_a   1.000
_cell.length_b   1.000
_cell.length_c   1.000
_cell.angle_alpha   90.00
_cell.angle_beta   90.00
_cell.angle_gamma   90.00
#
_symmetry.space_group_name_H-M   'P 1'
#
loop_
_entity.id
_entity.type
_entity.pdbx_description
1 polymer ?
#
loop_
_entity_poly.entity_id
_entity_poly.type
_entity_poly.pdbx_seq_one_letter_code
_entity_poly.pdbx_strand_id
1 'polypeptide(L)'
;MVDLLPTEVDQEMTSYINLTLPIFEFILPQKCIDEANEVIDNWKQSGEPAPEISNVRAKQTQCNLQMPKTVEFTALCCKMISNLVYNAGGRVYGGLNDGTNDIEYIARDCWGIDYSPGDYTVPHNHFPADFSAVGFLKLEEGCSPVRFHGAGMFMDCTFHPSERQLIIFDGKILHSVPPTTADRRVVAMNLFKEPGTY
;
A
#
# COMPACT_ATOMS: atom_id res chain seq x y z
N MET A 1 12.13 -46.81 20.94
CA MET A 1 11.41 -45.53 20.89
C MET A 1 12.44 -44.50 20.43
N VAL A 2 12.43 -44.19 19.16
CA VAL A 2 13.35 -43.18 18.60
C VAL A 2 12.72 -41.84 18.86
N ASP A 3 13.29 -41.02 19.74
CA ASP A 3 12.94 -39.64 19.89
C ASP A 3 13.17 -38.95 18.54
N LEU A 4 12.08 -38.69 17.82
CA LEU A 4 12.08 -37.77 16.69
C LEU A 4 12.22 -36.36 17.28
N LEU A 5 13.48 -35.92 17.44
CA LEU A 5 13.73 -34.51 17.68
C LEU A 5 13.05 -33.70 16.56
N PRO A 6 12.44 -32.55 16.86
CA PRO A 6 11.90 -31.67 15.83
C PRO A 6 13.01 -31.41 14.81
N THR A 7 12.75 -31.75 13.58
CA THR A 7 13.72 -31.53 12.50
C THR A 7 13.84 -30.03 12.24
N GLU A 8 14.94 -29.58 11.67
CA GLU A 8 15.11 -28.18 11.23
C GLU A 8 13.93 -27.69 10.36
N VAL A 9 13.25 -28.61 9.67
CA VAL A 9 12.04 -28.36 8.88
C VAL A 9 10.90 -27.85 9.75
N ASP A 10 10.70 -28.40 10.94
CA ASP A 10 9.64 -27.96 11.86
C ASP A 10 9.94 -26.56 12.42
N GLN A 11 11.22 -26.22 12.63
CA GLN A 11 11.61 -24.87 13.04
C GLN A 11 11.46 -23.86 11.90
N GLU A 12 11.77 -24.24 10.67
CA GLU A 12 11.51 -23.39 9.50
C GLU A 12 10.01 -23.18 9.27
N MET A 13 9.18 -24.23 9.35
CA MET A 13 7.73 -24.11 9.24
C MET A 13 7.14 -23.21 10.33
N THR A 14 7.64 -23.29 11.56
CA THR A 14 7.18 -22.41 12.64
C THR A 14 7.53 -20.94 12.38
N SER A 15 8.66 -20.65 11.73
CA SER A 15 8.99 -19.29 11.30
C SER A 15 8.13 -18.80 10.14
N TYR A 16 7.67 -19.68 9.25
CA TYR A 16 6.73 -19.36 8.17
C TYR A 16 5.31 -19.08 8.66
N ILE A 17 4.86 -19.71 9.73
CA ILE A 17 3.57 -19.45 10.37
C ILE A 17 3.54 -18.06 11.01
N ASN A 18 4.69 -17.52 11.37
CA ASN A 18 4.86 -16.14 11.85
C ASN A 18 5.07 -15.11 10.73
N LEU A 19 4.89 -15.49 9.46
CA LEU A 19 4.83 -14.54 8.35
C LEU A 19 3.53 -13.71 8.48
N THR A 20 3.64 -12.70 9.32
CA THR A 20 2.78 -11.53 9.23
C THR A 20 2.84 -11.01 7.80
N LEU A 21 1.68 -10.65 7.24
CA LEU A 21 1.63 -9.96 5.95
C LEU A 21 2.67 -8.84 5.96
N PRO A 22 3.64 -8.80 5.04
CA PRO A 22 4.66 -7.78 5.05
C PRO A 22 4.03 -6.43 4.70
N ILE A 23 3.77 -5.64 5.72
CA ILE A 23 3.38 -4.24 5.61
C ILE A 23 4.59 -3.43 6.04
N PHE A 24 5.12 -2.65 5.11
CA PHE A 24 6.26 -1.79 5.35
C PHE A 24 5.76 -0.41 5.72
N GLU A 25 6.28 0.14 6.80
CA GLU A 25 5.85 1.42 7.36
C GLU A 25 6.96 2.46 7.23
N PHE A 26 6.59 3.68 6.82
CA PHE A 26 7.50 4.82 6.66
C PHE A 26 6.81 6.10 7.15
N ILE A 27 7.58 7.14 7.31
CA ILE A 27 7.08 8.50 7.60
C ILE A 27 7.13 9.32 6.32
N LEU A 28 5.99 9.91 5.94
CA LEU A 28 5.92 10.84 4.82
C LEU A 28 6.63 12.16 5.13
N PRO A 29 7.57 12.58 4.28
CA PRO A 29 8.08 13.95 4.32
C PRO A 29 6.96 14.97 4.12
N GLN A 30 7.08 16.13 4.75
CA GLN A 30 6.06 17.19 4.65
C GLN A 30 5.78 17.59 3.20
N LYS A 31 6.82 17.70 2.37
CA LYS A 31 6.65 18.05 0.95
C LYS A 31 5.77 17.08 0.15
N CYS A 32 5.80 15.77 0.48
CA CYS A 32 4.91 14.78 -0.15
C CYS A 32 3.46 15.01 0.28
N ILE A 33 3.24 15.38 1.53
CA ILE A 33 1.91 15.69 2.09
C ILE A 33 1.34 16.95 1.45
N ASP A 34 2.15 18.02 1.37
CA ASP A 34 1.74 19.29 0.79
C ASP A 34 1.38 19.13 -0.69
N GLU A 35 2.24 18.45 -1.46
CA GLU A 35 2.01 18.14 -2.87
C GLU A 35 0.72 17.33 -3.08
N ALA A 36 0.53 16.26 -2.33
CA ALA A 36 -0.65 15.41 -2.47
C ALA A 36 -1.93 16.16 -2.08
N ASN A 37 -1.90 16.97 -1.02
CA ASN A 37 -3.02 17.80 -0.62
C ASN A 37 -3.38 18.83 -1.70
N GLU A 38 -2.39 19.53 -2.25
CA GLU A 38 -2.60 20.51 -3.33
C GLU A 38 -3.28 19.87 -4.54
N VAL A 39 -2.80 18.71 -4.98
CA VAL A 39 -3.37 18.01 -6.15
C VAL A 39 -4.81 17.56 -5.88
N ILE A 40 -5.12 17.02 -4.68
CA ILE A 40 -6.47 16.61 -4.31
C ILE A 40 -7.40 17.81 -4.23
N ASP A 41 -6.95 18.92 -3.63
CA ASP A 41 -7.76 20.12 -3.50
C ASP A 41 -8.03 20.79 -4.86
N ASN A 42 -7.04 20.82 -5.76
CA ASN A 42 -7.21 21.28 -7.14
C ASN A 42 -8.24 20.43 -7.90
N TRP A 43 -8.18 19.09 -7.74
CA TRP A 43 -9.18 18.21 -8.34
C TRP A 43 -10.59 18.51 -7.81
N LYS A 44 -10.76 18.71 -6.51
CA LYS A 44 -12.07 19.07 -5.92
C LYS A 44 -12.64 20.37 -6.46
N GLN A 45 -11.76 21.33 -6.78
CA GLN A 45 -12.16 22.63 -7.33
C GLN A 45 -12.42 22.58 -8.84
N SER A 46 -11.76 21.65 -9.56
CA SER A 46 -11.89 21.55 -11.02
C SER A 46 -13.27 21.07 -11.50
N GLY A 47 -14.00 20.37 -10.63
CA GLY A 47 -15.25 19.71 -11.01
C GLY A 47 -15.05 18.46 -11.88
N GLU A 48 -13.84 17.95 -12.03
CA GLU A 48 -13.59 16.69 -12.71
C GLU A 48 -14.37 15.55 -12.03
N PRO A 49 -15.00 14.66 -12.81
CA PRO A 49 -15.80 13.58 -12.24
C PRO A 49 -14.90 12.57 -11.52
N ALA A 50 -15.45 11.91 -10.50
CA ALA A 50 -14.85 10.72 -9.92
C ALA A 50 -14.82 9.55 -10.94
N PRO A 51 -14.00 8.50 -10.74
CA PRO A 51 -14.02 7.32 -11.57
C PRO A 51 -15.41 6.66 -11.60
N GLU A 52 -15.88 6.24 -12.77
CA GLU A 52 -17.18 5.55 -12.92
C GLU A 52 -17.19 4.21 -12.16
N ILE A 53 -16.05 3.52 -12.14
CA ILE A 53 -15.86 2.24 -11.46
C ILE A 53 -14.81 2.40 -10.39
N SER A 54 -15.19 2.19 -9.14
CA SER A 54 -14.28 2.23 -8.01
C SER A 54 -14.74 1.28 -6.89
N ASN A 55 -13.79 0.76 -6.13
CA ASN A 55 -14.05 0.05 -4.88
C ASN A 55 -14.27 1.01 -3.70
N VAL A 56 -13.96 2.28 -3.90
CA VAL A 56 -14.10 3.35 -2.92
C VAL A 56 -15.52 3.91 -2.95
N ARG A 57 -16.11 4.08 -1.78
CA ARG A 57 -17.40 4.74 -1.56
C ARG A 57 -17.16 6.02 -0.77
N ALA A 58 -16.37 6.91 -1.38
CA ALA A 58 -15.94 8.21 -0.87
C ALA A 58 -15.62 9.12 -2.05
N LYS A 59 -15.21 10.37 -1.80
CA LYS A 59 -14.73 11.27 -2.85
C LYS A 59 -13.34 10.83 -3.28
N GLN A 60 -13.21 10.41 -4.53
CA GLN A 60 -11.96 9.91 -5.11
C GLN A 60 -11.61 10.67 -6.39
N THR A 61 -10.33 11.05 -6.53
CA THR A 61 -9.81 11.61 -7.80
C THR A 61 -9.75 10.53 -8.87
N GLN A 62 -9.49 10.93 -10.12
CA GLN A 62 -9.06 9.99 -11.17
C GLN A 62 -7.75 9.29 -10.76
N CYS A 63 -7.48 8.11 -11.32
CA CYS A 63 -6.28 7.31 -11.02
C CYS A 63 -5.05 7.76 -11.83
N ASN A 64 -4.86 9.05 -12.03
CA ASN A 64 -3.84 9.63 -12.89
C ASN A 64 -3.00 10.71 -12.18
N LEU A 65 -2.89 10.65 -10.86
CA LEU A 65 -2.13 11.63 -10.08
C LEU A 65 -0.63 11.36 -10.03
N GLN A 66 -0.15 10.21 -10.51
CA GLN A 66 1.29 9.94 -10.59
C GLN A 66 2.00 11.04 -11.41
N MET A 67 3.29 10.92 -11.57
CA MET A 67 4.06 11.94 -12.28
C MET A 67 3.35 12.45 -13.56
N PRO A 68 3.37 13.76 -13.84
CA PRO A 68 4.09 14.79 -13.09
C PRO A 68 3.33 15.43 -11.93
N LYS A 69 2.17 14.90 -11.52
CA LYS A 69 1.28 15.56 -10.53
C LYS A 69 1.75 15.36 -9.09
N THR A 70 2.20 14.15 -8.73
CA THR A 70 2.72 13.82 -7.39
C THR A 70 4.16 13.32 -7.47
N VAL A 71 5.07 14.18 -7.90
CA VAL A 71 6.48 13.83 -8.19
C VAL A 71 7.20 13.30 -6.94
N GLU A 72 7.07 14.02 -5.83
CA GLU A 72 7.77 13.68 -4.59
C GLU A 72 7.23 12.40 -3.95
N PHE A 73 5.91 12.24 -3.94
CA PHE A 73 5.28 11.03 -3.43
C PHE A 73 5.61 9.82 -4.31
N THR A 74 5.54 9.97 -5.64
CA THR A 74 5.88 8.91 -6.61
C THR A 74 7.33 8.47 -6.45
N ALA A 75 8.27 9.43 -6.46
CA ALA A 75 9.69 9.13 -6.31
C ALA A 75 10.00 8.45 -4.96
N LEU A 76 9.36 8.89 -3.87
CA LEU A 76 9.50 8.26 -2.56
C LEU A 76 9.06 6.80 -2.59
N CYS A 77 7.85 6.52 -3.08
CA CYS A 77 7.30 5.16 -3.10
C CYS A 77 8.15 4.22 -3.95
N CYS A 78 8.52 4.63 -5.17
CA CYS A 78 9.38 3.83 -6.04
C CYS A 78 10.74 3.54 -5.39
N LYS A 79 11.39 4.55 -4.81
CA LYS A 79 12.67 4.39 -4.11
C LYS A 79 12.57 3.45 -2.91
N MET A 80 11.53 3.63 -2.08
CA MET A 80 11.38 2.80 -0.87
C MET A 80 11.20 1.33 -1.22
N ILE A 81 10.34 1.01 -2.21
CA ILE A 81 10.14 -0.39 -2.58
C ILE A 81 11.37 -0.99 -3.27
N SER A 82 12.06 -0.25 -4.13
CA SER A 82 13.30 -0.72 -4.75
C SER A 82 14.35 -1.06 -3.69
N ASN A 83 14.52 -0.19 -2.68
CA ASN A 83 15.44 -0.44 -1.57
C ASN A 83 15.03 -1.65 -0.72
N LEU A 84 13.72 -1.83 -0.46
CA LEU A 84 13.23 -2.98 0.30
C LEU A 84 13.52 -4.29 -0.43
N VAL A 85 13.21 -4.36 -1.71
CA VAL A 85 13.44 -5.56 -2.53
C VAL A 85 14.92 -5.85 -2.66
N TYR A 86 15.75 -4.84 -2.87
CA TYR A 86 17.19 -4.97 -2.91
C TYR A 86 17.77 -5.53 -1.59
N ASN A 87 17.41 -4.93 -0.45
CA ASN A 87 17.89 -5.33 0.87
C ASN A 87 17.40 -6.72 1.29
N ALA A 88 16.22 -7.12 0.84
CA ALA A 88 15.69 -8.47 1.05
C ALA A 88 16.38 -9.52 0.17
N GLY A 89 17.35 -9.14 -0.66
CA GLY A 89 18.04 -10.01 -1.61
C GLY A 89 17.11 -10.67 -2.62
N GLY A 90 16.03 -9.99 -3.00
CA GLY A 90 14.99 -10.52 -3.86
C GLY A 90 14.17 -11.68 -3.26
N ARG A 91 14.44 -12.06 -2.00
CA ARG A 91 13.83 -13.26 -1.37
C ARG A 91 12.33 -13.11 -1.08
N VAL A 92 11.84 -11.90 -0.97
CA VAL A 92 10.43 -11.64 -0.64
C VAL A 92 9.47 -12.19 -1.71
N TYR A 93 9.96 -12.38 -2.95
CA TYR A 93 9.12 -12.79 -4.08
C TYR A 93 9.68 -13.94 -4.93
N GLY A 94 10.56 -14.77 -4.36
CA GLY A 94 11.03 -16.00 -5.03
C GLY A 94 11.97 -15.77 -6.21
N GLY A 95 12.47 -14.56 -6.40
CA GLY A 95 13.52 -14.24 -7.37
C GLY A 95 14.90 -14.36 -6.71
N LEU A 96 15.81 -15.08 -7.33
CA LEU A 96 17.22 -15.00 -7.00
C LEU A 96 17.73 -13.64 -7.49
N ASN A 97 17.80 -12.66 -6.59
CA ASN A 97 18.57 -11.47 -6.86
C ASN A 97 20.05 -11.83 -6.61
N ASP A 98 20.81 -11.94 -7.68
CA ASP A 98 22.26 -12.22 -7.62
C ASP A 98 23.09 -10.99 -7.21
N GLY A 99 22.42 -9.91 -6.81
CA GLY A 99 23.04 -8.66 -6.38
C GLY A 99 23.51 -7.76 -7.52
N THR A 100 23.19 -8.11 -8.77
CA THR A 100 23.69 -7.38 -9.95
C THR A 100 22.62 -6.55 -10.66
N ASN A 101 21.33 -6.70 -10.29
CA ASN A 101 20.25 -6.04 -11.02
C ASN A 101 19.49 -5.05 -10.11
N ASP A 102 19.55 -3.79 -10.48
CA ASP A 102 18.68 -2.74 -9.93
C ASP A 102 17.24 -3.01 -10.39
N ILE A 103 16.43 -3.56 -9.48
CA ILE A 103 15.00 -3.72 -9.74
C ILE A 103 14.35 -2.37 -9.55
N GLU A 104 13.88 -1.80 -10.65
CA GLU A 104 13.15 -0.55 -10.63
C GLU A 104 11.64 -0.79 -10.57
N TYR A 105 10.95 0.09 -9.85
CA TYR A 105 9.50 0.13 -9.77
C TYR A 105 8.99 1.44 -10.33
N ILE A 106 7.90 1.36 -11.08
CA ILE A 106 7.21 2.51 -11.66
C ILE A 106 5.78 2.59 -11.11
N ALA A 107 5.31 3.81 -10.92
CA ALA A 107 3.91 4.06 -10.59
C ALA A 107 3.08 4.14 -11.87
N ARG A 108 1.99 3.38 -11.95
CA ARG A 108 1.05 3.46 -13.07
C ARG A 108 -0.26 4.13 -12.70
N ASP A 109 -0.68 3.98 -11.45
CA ASP A 109 -1.92 4.53 -10.94
C ASP A 109 -1.64 5.24 -9.62
N CYS A 110 -2.17 6.45 -9.47
CA CYS A 110 -2.14 7.21 -8.22
C CYS A 110 -3.42 8.01 -8.09
N TRP A 111 -4.02 8.01 -6.91
CA TRP A 111 -5.26 8.71 -6.63
C TRP A 111 -5.34 9.19 -5.19
N GLY A 112 -6.11 10.27 -4.99
CA GLY A 112 -6.44 10.78 -3.67
C GLY A 112 -7.86 10.38 -3.28
N ILE A 113 -8.10 10.22 -1.98
CA ILE A 113 -9.40 9.90 -1.42
C ILE A 113 -9.66 10.78 -0.20
N ASP A 114 -10.81 11.45 -0.21
CA ASP A 114 -11.39 12.11 0.96
C ASP A 114 -12.59 11.28 1.46
N TYR A 115 -12.47 10.73 2.65
CA TYR A 115 -13.56 10.07 3.35
C TYR A 115 -14.23 11.04 4.31
N SER A 116 -15.55 10.99 4.35
CA SER A 116 -16.41 11.62 5.34
C SER A 116 -17.14 10.55 6.18
N PRO A 117 -17.75 10.90 7.31
CA PRO A 117 -18.52 9.93 8.10
C PRO A 117 -19.51 9.12 7.28
N GLY A 118 -19.44 7.80 7.38
CA GLY A 118 -20.21 6.84 6.60
C GLY A 118 -19.51 6.31 5.35
N ASP A 119 -18.47 6.97 4.86
CA ASP A 119 -17.70 6.52 3.70
C ASP A 119 -16.85 5.29 4.03
N TYR A 120 -16.61 4.44 3.02
CA TYR A 120 -15.91 3.17 3.17
C TYR A 120 -15.24 2.73 1.88
N THR A 121 -14.43 1.68 1.97
CA THR A 121 -13.89 0.98 0.79
C THR A 121 -14.21 -0.51 0.91
N VAL A 122 -14.84 -1.09 -0.12
CA VAL A 122 -15.16 -2.52 -0.14
C VAL A 122 -13.90 -3.38 -0.22
N PRO A 123 -13.95 -4.65 0.23
CA PRO A 123 -12.83 -5.57 0.09
C PRO A 123 -12.38 -5.71 -1.36
N HIS A 124 -11.10 -5.46 -1.62
CA HIS A 124 -10.48 -5.53 -2.94
C HIS A 124 -8.98 -5.75 -2.83
N ASN A 125 -8.34 -6.07 -3.94
CA ASN A 125 -6.90 -6.07 -4.10
C ASN A 125 -6.52 -5.25 -5.34
N HIS A 126 -5.23 -5.11 -5.59
CA HIS A 126 -4.69 -4.32 -6.71
C HIS A 126 -4.01 -5.18 -7.78
N PHE A 127 -4.29 -6.50 -7.82
CA PHE A 127 -3.74 -7.32 -8.88
C PHE A 127 -4.05 -6.70 -10.26
N PRO A 128 -3.09 -6.59 -11.20
CA PRO A 128 -1.76 -7.19 -11.23
C PRO A 128 -0.60 -6.32 -10.69
N ALA A 129 -0.86 -5.29 -9.91
CA ALA A 129 0.21 -4.51 -9.30
C ALA A 129 1.05 -5.39 -8.35
N ASP A 130 2.37 -5.16 -8.34
CA ASP A 130 3.27 -5.84 -7.44
C ASP A 130 3.10 -5.33 -6.01
N PHE A 131 2.99 -4.02 -5.84
CA PHE A 131 2.77 -3.36 -4.56
C PHE A 131 1.71 -2.28 -4.65
N SER A 132 1.11 -2.00 -3.49
CA SER A 132 0.28 -0.82 -3.26
C SER A 132 0.87 0.00 -2.13
N ALA A 133 0.83 1.32 -2.28
CA ALA A 133 1.25 2.29 -1.30
C ALA A 133 0.07 3.16 -0.86
N VAL A 134 -0.04 3.44 0.44
CA VAL A 134 -1.07 4.35 0.98
C VAL A 134 -0.41 5.33 1.94
N GLY A 135 -0.46 6.60 1.59
CA GLY A 135 -0.02 7.72 2.42
C GLY A 135 -1.20 8.35 3.17
N PHE A 136 -1.09 8.47 4.49
CA PHE A 136 -2.13 9.05 5.36
C PHE A 136 -1.83 10.53 5.57
N LEU A 137 -2.60 11.39 4.88
CA LEU A 137 -2.35 12.84 4.83
C LEU A 137 -3.05 13.59 5.96
N LYS A 138 -4.28 13.18 6.31
CA LYS A 138 -5.07 13.73 7.42
C LYS A 138 -5.91 12.61 8.02
N LEU A 139 -5.89 12.51 9.34
CA LEU A 139 -6.69 11.56 10.12
C LEU A 139 -7.31 12.26 11.32
N GLU A 140 -8.63 12.29 11.39
CA GLU A 140 -9.32 12.76 12.57
C GLU A 140 -9.54 11.61 13.56
N GLU A 141 -9.70 11.93 14.83
CA GLU A 141 -9.97 10.95 15.87
C GLU A 141 -11.26 10.19 15.57
N GLY A 142 -11.19 8.85 15.65
CA GLY A 142 -12.30 7.95 15.33
C GLY A 142 -12.36 7.52 13.87
N CYS A 143 -11.42 7.92 13.00
CA CYS A 143 -11.41 7.40 11.65
C CYS A 143 -11.10 5.88 11.60
N SER A 144 -11.73 5.19 10.65
CA SER A 144 -11.65 3.74 10.55
C SER A 144 -10.26 3.23 10.18
N PRO A 145 -9.86 2.06 10.71
CA PRO A 145 -8.61 1.40 10.34
C PRO A 145 -8.65 0.84 8.91
N VAL A 146 -7.50 0.38 8.43
CA VAL A 146 -7.41 -0.50 7.28
C VAL A 146 -7.51 -1.95 7.76
N ARG A 147 -8.38 -2.75 7.15
CA ARG A 147 -8.46 -4.19 7.41
C ARG A 147 -7.79 -4.93 6.27
N PHE A 148 -6.81 -5.74 6.60
CA PHE A 148 -6.19 -6.70 5.70
C PHE A 148 -6.81 -8.06 5.94
N HIS A 149 -7.37 -8.64 4.86
CA HIS A 149 -8.03 -9.93 4.93
C HIS A 149 -7.03 -11.03 4.60
N GLY A 150 -6.85 -11.97 5.52
CA GLY A 150 -5.89 -13.05 5.36
C GLY A 150 -6.13 -13.85 4.08
N ALA A 151 -5.07 -14.14 3.36
CA ALA A 151 -5.11 -14.95 2.15
C ALA A 151 -5.57 -16.38 2.49
N GLY A 152 -6.87 -16.57 2.52
CA GLY A 152 -7.53 -17.86 2.62
C GLY A 152 -7.48 -18.58 3.97
N MET A 153 -6.85 -18.03 5.00
CA MET A 153 -6.73 -18.70 6.29
C MET A 153 -6.70 -17.75 7.49
N PHE A 154 -7.82 -17.55 8.11
CA PHE A 154 -8.03 -17.41 9.56
C PHE A 154 -7.71 -16.10 10.28
N MET A 155 -7.05 -15.11 9.72
CA MET A 155 -6.82 -13.89 10.49
C MET A 155 -6.91 -12.63 9.63
N ASP A 156 -7.94 -11.84 9.89
CA ASP A 156 -7.96 -10.44 9.48
C ASP A 156 -7.00 -9.65 10.38
N CYS A 157 -6.15 -8.85 9.77
CA CYS A 157 -5.30 -7.92 10.48
C CYS A 157 -5.89 -6.53 10.40
N THR A 158 -5.96 -5.83 11.52
CA THR A 158 -6.46 -4.46 11.58
C THR A 158 -5.27 -3.53 11.80
N PHE A 159 -5.06 -2.61 10.87
CA PHE A 159 -4.01 -1.60 10.92
C PHE A 159 -4.63 -0.24 11.27
N HIS A 160 -4.19 0.34 12.38
CA HIS A 160 -4.60 1.67 12.83
C HIS A 160 -3.53 2.69 12.40
N PRO A 161 -3.77 3.43 11.32
CA PRO A 161 -2.77 4.37 10.82
C PRO A 161 -2.63 5.59 11.72
N SER A 162 -1.46 6.19 11.65
CA SER A 162 -1.19 7.54 12.16
C SER A 162 -1.07 8.53 11.00
N GLU A 163 -1.37 9.79 11.26
CA GLU A 163 -1.12 10.85 10.29
C GLU A 163 0.36 10.93 9.92
N ARG A 164 0.65 11.22 8.65
CA ARG A 164 1.98 11.20 8.05
C ARG A 164 2.61 9.79 7.90
N GLN A 165 1.86 8.75 8.14
CA GLN A 165 2.35 7.39 7.90
C GLN A 165 2.17 7.03 6.41
N LEU A 166 3.13 6.30 5.86
CA LEU A 166 3.05 5.63 4.57
C LEU A 166 3.16 4.14 4.81
N ILE A 167 2.25 3.37 4.26
CA ILE A 167 2.37 1.92 4.22
C ILE A 167 2.54 1.44 2.79
N ILE A 168 3.39 0.42 2.60
CA ILE A 168 3.55 -0.30 1.33
C ILE A 168 3.33 -1.78 1.60
N PHE A 169 2.51 -2.43 0.79
CA PHE A 169 2.14 -3.84 0.93
C PHE A 169 1.96 -4.51 -0.43
N ASP A 170 1.98 -5.85 -0.46
CA ASP A 170 1.77 -6.62 -1.70
C ASP A 170 0.40 -6.29 -2.32
N GLY A 171 0.39 -5.95 -3.60
CA GLY A 171 -0.81 -5.59 -4.35
C GLY A 171 -1.88 -6.69 -4.42
N LYS A 172 -1.54 -7.94 -4.09
CA LYS A 172 -2.48 -9.06 -4.06
C LYS A 172 -3.23 -9.19 -2.74
N ILE A 173 -2.80 -8.47 -1.70
CA ILE A 173 -3.45 -8.53 -0.38
C ILE A 173 -4.84 -7.92 -0.45
N LEU A 174 -5.85 -8.72 -0.11
CA LEU A 174 -7.21 -8.26 0.01
C LEU A 174 -7.32 -7.32 1.22
N HIS A 175 -7.84 -6.13 1.01
CA HIS A 175 -8.00 -5.14 2.07
C HIS A 175 -9.26 -4.29 1.89
N SER A 176 -9.67 -3.64 2.96
CA SER A 176 -10.86 -2.78 2.99
C SER A 176 -10.72 -1.67 4.03
N VAL A 177 -11.62 -0.70 3.97
CA VAL A 177 -11.81 0.32 5.00
C VAL A 177 -13.26 0.25 5.45
N PRO A 178 -13.55 -0.09 6.69
CA PRO A 178 -14.92 -0.04 7.23
C PRO A 178 -15.51 1.37 7.16
N PRO A 179 -16.84 1.54 7.26
CA PRO A 179 -17.46 2.86 7.35
C PRO A 179 -16.77 3.70 8.44
N THR A 180 -16.25 4.86 8.04
CA THR A 180 -15.54 5.75 8.98
C THR A 180 -16.53 6.60 9.77
N THR A 181 -16.13 6.99 10.99
CA THR A 181 -16.93 7.91 11.83
C THR A 181 -16.37 9.33 11.84
N ALA A 182 -15.23 9.54 11.20
CA ALA A 182 -14.53 10.82 11.13
C ALA A 182 -13.87 11.03 9.78
N ASP A 183 -13.49 12.25 9.46
CA ASP A 183 -12.84 12.59 8.21
C ASP A 183 -11.43 11.99 8.14
N ARG A 184 -11.08 11.47 6.96
CA ARG A 184 -9.70 11.05 6.64
C ARG A 184 -9.37 11.37 5.19
N ARG A 185 -8.12 11.72 4.95
CA ARG A 185 -7.59 11.92 3.61
C ARG A 185 -6.36 11.04 3.39
N VAL A 186 -6.34 10.36 2.27
CA VAL A 186 -5.22 9.51 1.86
C VAL A 186 -4.85 9.73 0.41
N VAL A 187 -3.61 9.42 0.06
CA VAL A 187 -3.16 9.24 -1.32
C VAL A 187 -2.73 7.78 -1.49
N ALA A 188 -3.15 7.14 -2.56
CA ALA A 188 -2.84 5.74 -2.85
C ALA A 188 -2.19 5.60 -4.22
N MET A 189 -1.39 4.54 -4.38
CA MET A 189 -0.59 4.32 -5.59
C MET A 189 -0.40 2.83 -5.84
N ASN A 190 -0.42 2.44 -7.11
CA ASN A 190 -0.02 1.11 -7.56
C ASN A 190 1.37 1.15 -8.19
N LEU A 191 2.23 0.23 -7.76
CA LEU A 191 3.61 0.10 -8.17
C LEU A 191 3.81 -1.21 -8.92
N PHE A 192 4.52 -1.12 -10.04
CA PHE A 192 4.80 -2.25 -10.92
C PHE A 192 6.30 -2.35 -11.14
N LYS A 193 6.81 -3.57 -11.18
CA LYS A 193 8.19 -3.80 -11.62
C LYS A 193 8.35 -3.32 -13.06
N GLU A 194 9.41 -2.57 -13.33
CA GLU A 194 9.69 -2.13 -14.68
C GLU A 194 10.15 -3.31 -15.56
N PRO A 195 9.55 -3.49 -16.76
CA PRO A 195 9.95 -4.57 -17.67
C PRO A 195 11.43 -4.43 -18.10
N GLY A 196 12.21 -5.49 -17.95
CA GLY A 196 13.62 -5.52 -18.34
C GLY A 196 14.63 -5.24 -17.21
N THR A 197 14.15 -4.93 -16.01
CA THR A 197 14.99 -4.92 -14.80
C THR A 197 14.96 -6.31 -14.17
N TYR A 198 16.04 -7.08 -14.39
CA TYR A 198 16.19 -8.45 -13.88
C TYR A 198 17.38 -8.55 -12.95
#